data_cc06cbd4c627c63bf88ee16b49aa53cf
#
_entry.id   cc06cbd4c627c63bf88ee16b49aa53cf
#
_cell.length_a   1.000
_cell.length_b   1.000
_cell.length_c   1.000
_cell.angle_alpha   90.00
_cell.angle_beta   90.00
_cell.angle_gamma   90.00
#
_symmetry.space_group_name_H-M   'P 1'
#
loop_
_entity.id
_entity.type
_entity.pdbx_description
1 polymer ?
#
loop_
_entity_poly.entity_id
_entity_poly.type
_entity_poly.pdbx_seq_one_letter_code
_entity_poly.pdbx_strand_id
1 'polypeptide(L)'
;MCSSDLPGVTARRLELLKTAAPAVSRVALLSTTPGRGGHEVQLADAQEAVAKLGVTVKPYRATSLAELEHALGVIAAESMNGLLNFQGGLSFVNRQLIVNFAASHRIPAVYQATVFAIAGGLMTWAPDLVDQHRTAARYVDQILKGANPGDLPIRYPSRYYLTLNKTAARNLGLTFPPALLSKADRILP
;
A
#
# COMPACT_ATOMS: atom_id res chain seq x y z
N MET A 1 -8.42 13.07 -5.83
CA MET A 1 -7.43 12.10 -6.29
C MET A 1 -6.70 11.57 -5.07
N CYS A 2 -6.71 10.26 -4.83
CA CYS A 2 -6.03 9.67 -3.66
C CYS A 2 -4.52 9.63 -3.95
N SER A 3 -3.67 9.77 -2.92
CA SER A 3 -2.20 9.71 -3.08
C SER A 3 -1.68 8.39 -3.64
N SER A 4 -2.52 7.36 -3.67
CA SER A 4 -2.23 6.06 -4.26
C SER A 4 -2.39 5.99 -5.78
N ASP A 5 -2.97 7.03 -6.38
CA ASP A 5 -3.30 7.06 -7.80
C ASP A 5 -2.23 7.80 -8.62
N LEU A 6 -1.06 8.05 -8.01
CA LEU A 6 0.06 8.69 -8.70
C LEU A 6 0.85 7.65 -9.50
N PRO A 7 1.27 7.98 -10.73
CA PRO A 7 2.16 7.13 -11.54
C PRO A 7 3.44 6.78 -10.77
N GLY A 8 3.91 5.56 -10.92
CA GLY A 8 5.12 5.04 -10.28
C GLY A 8 4.97 4.60 -8.82
N VAL A 9 3.84 4.88 -8.17
CA VAL A 9 3.64 4.52 -6.75
C VAL A 9 3.47 3.02 -6.56
N THR A 10 2.67 2.38 -7.39
CA THR A 10 2.44 0.93 -7.33
C THR A 10 3.66 0.16 -7.79
N ALA A 11 4.29 0.61 -8.88
CA ALA A 11 5.54 0.06 -9.37
C ALA A 11 6.61 0.08 -8.26
N ARG A 12 6.75 1.20 -7.55
CA ARG A 12 7.70 1.32 -6.44
C ARG A 12 7.39 0.35 -5.28
N ARG A 13 6.13 0.13 -4.95
CA ARG A 13 5.75 -0.85 -3.92
C ARG A 13 6.07 -2.28 -4.35
N LEU A 14 5.87 -2.62 -5.63
CA LEU A 14 6.28 -3.92 -6.19
C LEU A 14 7.79 -4.12 -6.10
N GLU A 15 8.60 -3.11 -6.43
CA GLU A 15 10.05 -3.16 -6.28
C GLU A 15 10.48 -3.40 -4.82
N LEU A 16 9.86 -2.68 -3.88
CA LEU A 16 10.13 -2.85 -2.45
C LEU A 16 9.76 -4.26 -1.98
N LEU A 17 8.60 -4.78 -2.41
CA LEU A 17 8.15 -6.13 -2.10
C LEU A 17 9.15 -7.16 -2.65
N LYS A 18 9.53 -7.04 -3.91
CA LYS A 18 10.48 -7.94 -4.56
C LYS A 18 11.87 -7.89 -3.93
N THR A 19 12.30 -6.70 -3.49
CA THR A 19 13.57 -6.52 -2.78
C THR A 19 13.56 -7.20 -1.41
N ALA A 20 12.44 -7.09 -0.66
CA ALA A 20 12.30 -7.70 0.66
C ALA A 20 12.07 -9.21 0.60
N ALA A 21 11.39 -9.69 -0.45
CA ALA A 21 11.01 -11.09 -0.64
C ALA A 21 11.25 -11.51 -2.10
N PRO A 22 12.49 -11.85 -2.48
CA PRO A 22 12.85 -12.17 -3.88
C PRO A 22 12.09 -13.33 -4.48
N ALA A 23 11.59 -14.27 -3.68
CA ALA A 23 10.79 -15.41 -4.12
C ALA A 23 9.36 -15.05 -4.56
N VAL A 24 8.90 -13.82 -4.29
CA VAL A 24 7.57 -13.36 -4.72
C VAL A 24 7.49 -13.31 -6.24
N SER A 25 6.46 -13.95 -6.79
CA SER A 25 6.21 -14.03 -8.24
C SER A 25 4.75 -13.78 -8.62
N ARG A 26 3.80 -13.97 -7.69
CA ARG A 26 2.36 -13.82 -7.92
C ARG A 26 1.79 -12.86 -6.86
N VAL A 27 1.48 -11.64 -7.28
CA VAL A 27 1.10 -10.57 -6.36
C VAL A 27 -0.39 -10.26 -6.48
N ALA A 28 -1.09 -10.35 -5.37
CA ALA A 28 -2.46 -9.86 -5.25
C ALA A 28 -2.48 -8.33 -5.07
N LEU A 29 -3.27 -7.64 -5.87
CA LEU A 29 -3.55 -6.21 -5.74
C LEU A 29 -4.93 -6.04 -5.08
N LEU A 30 -4.97 -5.91 -3.76
CA LEU A 30 -6.22 -5.78 -3.00
C LEU A 30 -6.64 -4.32 -2.91
N SER A 31 -7.77 -3.98 -3.52
CA SER A 31 -8.38 -2.65 -3.46
C SER A 31 -9.73 -2.69 -2.74
N THR A 32 -9.93 -1.76 -1.82
CA THR A 32 -11.17 -1.61 -1.06
C THR A 32 -11.82 -0.23 -1.27
N THR A 33 -11.42 0.46 -2.34
CA THR A 33 -11.98 1.76 -2.70
C THR A 33 -13.18 1.55 -3.62
N PRO A 34 -14.34 2.18 -3.35
CA PRO A 34 -15.46 2.19 -4.28
C PRO A 34 -15.10 2.91 -5.60
N GLY A 35 -15.66 2.46 -6.71
CA GLY A 35 -15.43 3.04 -8.03
C GLY A 35 -14.29 2.39 -8.82
N ARG A 36 -14.18 2.74 -10.11
CA ARG A 36 -13.26 2.11 -11.04
C ARG A 36 -11.92 2.86 -11.21
N GLY A 37 -11.93 4.19 -11.18
CA GLY A 37 -10.80 5.01 -11.64
C GLY A 37 -9.47 4.76 -10.91
N GLY A 38 -9.48 4.74 -9.57
CA GLY A 38 -8.24 4.56 -8.81
C GLY A 38 -7.62 3.16 -8.98
N HIS A 39 -8.45 2.13 -9.13
CA HIS A 39 -7.99 0.76 -9.32
C HIS A 39 -7.35 0.54 -10.70
N GLU A 40 -7.91 1.13 -11.73
CA GLU A 40 -7.39 1.02 -13.10
C GLU A 40 -6.01 1.68 -13.24
N VAL A 41 -5.84 2.87 -12.64
CA VAL A 41 -4.54 3.56 -12.61
C VAL A 41 -3.49 2.72 -11.86
N GLN A 42 -3.85 2.15 -10.71
CA GLN A 42 -2.96 1.32 -9.92
C GLN A 42 -2.56 0.03 -10.66
N LEU A 43 -3.50 -0.57 -11.40
CA LEU A 43 -3.22 -1.75 -12.20
C LEU A 43 -2.32 -1.43 -13.39
N ALA A 44 -2.59 -0.32 -14.09
CA ALA A 44 -1.74 0.13 -15.21
C ALA A 44 -0.31 0.43 -14.73
N ASP A 45 -0.16 1.12 -13.60
CA ASP A 45 1.14 1.40 -12.97
C ASP A 45 1.88 0.11 -12.54
N ALA A 46 1.13 -0.89 -12.05
CA ALA A 46 1.71 -2.20 -11.74
C ALA A 46 2.22 -2.92 -13.00
N GLN A 47 1.48 -2.86 -14.11
CA GLN A 47 1.83 -3.54 -15.35
C GLN A 47 3.18 -3.08 -15.93
N GLU A 48 3.54 -1.82 -15.78
CA GLU A 48 4.85 -1.31 -16.19
C GLU A 48 6.02 -1.99 -15.45
N ALA A 49 5.82 -2.34 -14.19
CA ALA A 49 6.84 -2.96 -13.36
C ALA A 49 6.89 -4.50 -13.50
N VAL A 50 5.79 -5.13 -13.89
CA VAL A 50 5.62 -6.60 -13.95
C VAL A 50 6.72 -7.26 -14.77
N ALA A 51 6.95 -6.79 -15.99
CA ALA A 51 7.94 -7.38 -16.89
C ALA A 51 9.38 -7.24 -16.36
N LYS A 52 9.68 -6.11 -15.72
CA LYS A 52 11.03 -5.82 -15.16
C LYS A 52 11.32 -6.66 -13.90
N LEU A 53 10.29 -6.96 -13.12
CA LEU A 53 10.43 -7.62 -11.82
C LEU A 53 10.21 -9.15 -11.89
N GLY A 54 9.77 -9.67 -13.02
CA GLY A 54 9.46 -11.09 -13.18
C GLY A 54 8.34 -11.55 -12.25
N VAL A 55 7.30 -10.73 -12.10
CA VAL A 55 6.12 -11.04 -11.29
C VAL A 55 4.86 -11.01 -12.15
N THR A 56 3.80 -11.66 -11.69
CA THR A 56 2.45 -11.48 -12.21
C THR A 56 1.60 -10.76 -11.19
N VAL A 57 0.65 -9.95 -11.63
CA VAL A 57 -0.26 -9.22 -10.75
C VAL A 57 -1.70 -9.60 -11.07
N LYS A 58 -2.52 -9.80 -10.03
CA LYS A 58 -3.95 -10.04 -10.17
C LYS A 58 -4.73 -9.10 -9.25
N PRO A 59 -5.73 -8.38 -9.80
CA PRO A 59 -6.55 -7.46 -9.01
C PRO A 59 -7.64 -8.22 -8.24
N TYR A 60 -7.88 -7.79 -6.99
CA TYR A 60 -8.97 -8.20 -6.12
C TYR A 60 -9.66 -6.97 -5.57
N ARG A 61 -10.98 -6.98 -5.54
CA ARG A 61 -11.78 -5.86 -5.09
C ARG A 61 -12.75 -6.30 -4.02
N ALA A 62 -12.96 -5.41 -3.04
CA ALA A 62 -13.96 -5.60 -2.00
C ALA A 62 -14.54 -4.23 -1.62
N THR A 63 -15.86 -4.12 -1.52
CA THR A 63 -16.59 -2.92 -1.12
C THR A 63 -17.37 -3.12 0.19
N SER A 64 -17.43 -4.35 0.67
CA SER A 64 -18.03 -4.75 1.95
C SER A 64 -17.10 -5.71 2.72
N LEU A 65 -17.35 -5.91 4.01
CA LEU A 65 -16.58 -6.86 4.82
C LEU A 65 -16.69 -8.28 4.27
N ALA A 66 -17.89 -8.72 3.90
CA ALA A 66 -18.11 -10.05 3.32
C ALA A 66 -17.31 -10.25 2.01
N GLU A 67 -17.29 -9.23 1.14
CA GLU A 67 -16.48 -9.27 -0.08
C GLU A 67 -14.97 -9.27 0.24
N LEU A 68 -14.54 -8.56 1.30
CA LEU A 68 -13.15 -8.57 1.73
C LEU A 68 -12.72 -9.96 2.21
N GLU A 69 -13.53 -10.58 3.07
CA GLU A 69 -13.27 -11.95 3.56
C GLU A 69 -13.24 -12.95 2.41
N HIS A 70 -14.19 -12.86 1.47
CA HIS A 70 -14.21 -13.67 0.26
C HIS A 70 -12.96 -13.46 -0.59
N ALA A 71 -12.58 -12.20 -0.86
CA ALA A 71 -11.39 -11.89 -1.64
C ALA A 71 -10.10 -12.44 -1.01
N LEU A 72 -9.96 -12.35 0.31
CA LEU A 72 -8.84 -12.93 1.04
C LEU A 72 -8.82 -14.47 0.90
N GLY A 73 -9.97 -15.12 1.01
CA GLY A 73 -10.10 -16.56 0.76
C GLY A 73 -9.68 -16.96 -0.67
N VAL A 74 -10.09 -16.19 -1.68
CA VAL A 74 -9.70 -16.42 -3.08
C VAL A 74 -8.19 -16.20 -3.28
N ILE A 75 -7.60 -15.15 -2.66
CA ILE A 75 -6.16 -14.89 -2.70
C ILE A 75 -5.38 -16.10 -2.18
N ALA A 76 -5.82 -16.71 -1.08
CA ALA A 76 -5.20 -17.90 -0.53
C ALA A 76 -5.37 -19.12 -1.45
N ALA A 77 -6.58 -19.38 -1.93
CA ALA A 77 -6.89 -20.50 -2.83
C ALA A 77 -6.10 -20.45 -4.14
N GLU A 78 -5.87 -19.26 -4.67
CA GLU A 78 -5.07 -19.05 -5.88
C GLU A 78 -3.57 -19.04 -5.63
N SER A 79 -3.11 -19.33 -4.40
CA SER A 79 -1.69 -19.41 -4.04
C SER A 79 -0.91 -18.14 -4.40
N MET A 80 -1.50 -16.94 -4.14
CA MET A 80 -0.78 -15.70 -4.26
C MET A 80 0.30 -15.65 -3.18
N ASN A 81 1.53 -15.27 -3.56
CA ASN A 81 2.67 -15.25 -2.66
C ASN A 81 3.24 -13.85 -2.40
N GLY A 82 2.48 -12.82 -2.74
CA GLY A 82 2.73 -11.42 -2.43
C GLY A 82 1.42 -10.63 -2.38
N LEU A 83 1.36 -9.57 -1.58
CA LEU A 83 0.17 -8.73 -1.43
C LEU A 83 0.54 -7.25 -1.46
N LEU A 84 -0.12 -6.48 -2.33
CA LEU A 84 -0.22 -5.03 -2.21
C LEU A 84 -1.63 -4.67 -1.77
N ASN A 85 -1.75 -4.07 -0.58
CA ASN A 85 -3.03 -3.55 -0.10
C ASN A 85 -3.12 -2.06 -0.39
N PHE A 86 -4.12 -1.67 -1.17
CA PHE A 86 -4.41 -0.28 -1.49
C PHE A 86 -5.33 0.37 -0.47
N GLN A 87 -5.15 1.68 -0.30
CA GLN A 87 -5.90 2.45 0.68
C GLN A 87 -7.39 2.52 0.33
N GLY A 88 -8.21 2.27 1.34
CA GLY A 88 -9.64 2.46 1.32
C GLY A 88 -10.15 2.44 2.75
N GLY A 89 -11.30 3.08 3.00
CA GLY A 89 -11.90 3.11 4.34
C GLY A 89 -12.11 1.72 4.91
N LEU A 90 -12.58 0.78 4.08
CA LEU A 90 -12.83 -0.60 4.49
C LEU A 90 -11.53 -1.32 4.92
N SER A 91 -10.43 -1.20 4.15
CA SER A 91 -9.15 -1.82 4.53
C SER A 91 -8.55 -1.17 5.77
N PHE A 92 -8.75 0.14 5.95
CA PHE A 92 -8.25 0.86 7.12
C PHE A 92 -8.93 0.39 8.41
N VAL A 93 -10.25 0.26 8.41
CA VAL A 93 -11.03 -0.24 9.55
C VAL A 93 -10.71 -1.71 9.83
N ASN A 94 -10.59 -2.53 8.79
CA ASN A 94 -10.32 -3.97 8.89
C ASN A 94 -8.83 -4.32 8.75
N ARG A 95 -7.91 -3.39 9.05
CA ARG A 95 -6.46 -3.60 8.87
C ARG A 95 -5.92 -4.81 9.59
N GLN A 96 -6.45 -5.12 10.79
CA GLN A 96 -6.00 -6.27 11.57
C GLN A 96 -6.35 -7.59 10.87
N LEU A 97 -7.55 -7.68 10.27
CA LEU A 97 -7.97 -8.84 9.47
C LEU A 97 -6.98 -9.08 8.31
N ILE A 98 -6.65 -8.02 7.55
CA ILE A 98 -5.76 -8.12 6.40
C ILE A 98 -4.33 -8.48 6.83
N VAL A 99 -3.83 -7.88 7.91
CA VAL A 99 -2.49 -8.17 8.44
C VAL A 99 -2.41 -9.59 8.97
N ASN A 100 -3.40 -10.04 9.75
CA ASN A 100 -3.46 -11.41 10.26
C ASN A 100 -3.55 -12.43 9.13
N PHE A 101 -4.34 -12.16 8.10
CA PHE A 101 -4.42 -13.00 6.90
C PHE A 101 -3.05 -13.15 6.24
N ALA A 102 -2.36 -12.03 5.97
CA ALA A 102 -1.05 -12.08 5.33
C ALA A 102 -0.02 -12.83 6.19
N ALA A 103 -0.05 -12.66 7.51
CA ALA A 103 0.84 -13.35 8.43
C ALA A 103 0.55 -14.87 8.48
N SER A 104 -0.72 -15.29 8.63
CA SER A 104 -1.11 -16.71 8.75
C SER A 104 -0.84 -17.50 7.46
N HIS A 105 -0.97 -16.87 6.29
CA HIS A 105 -0.67 -17.48 4.99
C HIS A 105 0.76 -17.26 4.53
N ARG A 106 1.62 -16.63 5.37
CA ARG A 106 3.02 -16.30 5.05
C ARG A 106 3.18 -15.52 3.75
N ILE A 107 2.29 -14.58 3.51
CA ILE A 107 2.29 -13.71 2.32
C ILE A 107 2.99 -12.40 2.66
N PRO A 108 4.20 -12.12 2.13
CA PRO A 108 4.82 -10.81 2.24
C PRO A 108 3.93 -9.73 1.66
N ALA A 109 3.75 -8.63 2.40
CA ALA A 109 2.80 -7.59 2.03
C ALA A 109 3.38 -6.18 2.16
N VAL A 110 3.01 -5.29 1.23
CA VAL A 110 3.25 -3.85 1.31
C VAL A 110 1.92 -3.13 1.45
N TYR A 111 1.87 -2.22 2.41
CA TYR A 111 0.67 -1.45 2.73
C TYR A 111 0.89 0.05 2.49
N GLN A 112 -0.19 0.79 2.36
CA GLN A 112 -0.19 2.22 2.05
C GLN A 112 -0.25 3.15 3.25
N ALA A 113 -0.33 2.64 4.46
CA ALA A 113 -0.40 3.46 5.66
C ALA A 113 0.41 2.83 6.80
N THR A 114 1.13 3.66 7.54
CA THR A 114 2.02 3.23 8.63
C THR A 114 1.29 2.43 9.72
N VAL A 115 0.00 2.67 9.91
CA VAL A 115 -0.81 1.92 10.88
C VAL A 115 -0.89 0.42 10.61
N PHE A 116 -0.71 -0.02 9.36
CA PHE A 116 -0.62 -1.45 9.05
C PHE A 116 0.67 -2.08 9.55
N ALA A 117 1.80 -1.38 9.47
CA ALA A 117 3.06 -1.88 10.05
C ALA A 117 2.97 -1.94 11.58
N ILE A 118 2.32 -0.96 12.21
CA ILE A 118 2.05 -0.94 13.67
C ILE A 118 1.14 -2.12 14.06
N ALA A 119 0.18 -2.47 13.21
CA ALA A 119 -0.71 -3.63 13.41
C ALA A 119 -0.02 -4.99 13.18
N GLY A 120 1.28 -5.01 12.83
CA GLY A 120 2.05 -6.24 12.60
C GLY A 120 2.34 -6.54 11.12
N GLY A 121 1.98 -5.66 10.19
CA GLY A 121 2.28 -5.81 8.77
C GLY A 121 3.76 -5.68 8.46
N LEU A 122 4.23 -6.34 7.38
CA LEU A 122 5.64 -6.46 7.03
C LEU A 122 6.30 -5.11 6.74
N MET A 123 5.71 -4.33 5.85
CA MET A 123 6.25 -3.02 5.48
C MET A 123 5.17 -2.09 4.93
N THR A 124 5.43 -0.79 5.03
CA THR A 124 4.60 0.24 4.41
C THR A 124 5.46 1.21 3.61
N TRP A 125 4.94 1.67 2.48
CA TRP A 125 5.46 2.83 1.77
C TRP A 125 4.31 3.80 1.57
N ALA A 126 4.27 4.81 2.42
CA ALA A 126 3.11 5.66 2.67
C ALA A 126 3.48 7.14 2.59
N PRO A 127 2.59 8.00 2.08
CA PRO A 127 2.80 9.44 2.10
C PRO A 127 2.78 10.00 3.53
N ASP A 128 3.38 11.16 3.71
CA ASP A 128 3.29 11.92 4.96
C ASP A 128 1.87 12.47 5.15
N LEU A 129 1.08 11.77 5.96
CA LEU A 129 -0.29 12.18 6.26
C LEU A 129 -0.32 13.49 7.07
N VAL A 130 0.68 13.76 7.91
CA VAL A 130 0.74 14.99 8.69
C VAL A 130 0.93 16.20 7.77
N ASP A 131 1.84 16.09 6.79
CA ASP A 131 2.04 17.15 5.80
C ASP A 131 0.81 17.35 4.90
N GLN A 132 0.13 16.25 4.53
CA GLN A 132 -1.13 16.33 3.79
C GLN A 132 -2.21 17.10 4.56
N HIS A 133 -2.39 16.81 5.85
CA HIS A 133 -3.37 17.52 6.68
C HIS A 133 -2.99 18.99 6.89
N ARG A 134 -1.69 19.31 7.06
CA ARG A 134 -1.21 20.70 7.12
C ARG A 134 -1.50 21.46 5.82
N THR A 135 -1.30 20.80 4.68
CA THR A 135 -1.61 21.38 3.36
C THR A 135 -3.11 21.62 3.20
N ALA A 136 -3.95 20.67 3.61
CA ALA A 136 -5.40 20.83 3.61
C ALA A 136 -5.84 22.00 4.50
N ALA A 137 -5.27 22.13 5.71
CA ALA A 137 -5.56 23.24 6.61
C ALA A 137 -5.18 24.60 5.99
N ARG A 138 -4.05 24.69 5.27
CA ARG A 138 -3.67 25.93 4.56
C ARG A 138 -4.67 26.27 3.45
N TYR A 139 -5.21 25.27 2.74
CA TYR A 139 -6.23 25.52 1.72
C TYR A 139 -7.53 26.00 2.32
N VAL A 140 -7.96 25.42 3.44
CA VAL A 140 -9.12 25.89 4.19
C VAL A 140 -8.93 27.36 4.61
N ASP A 141 -7.78 27.75 5.17
CA ASP A 141 -7.47 29.11 5.56
C ASP A 141 -7.53 30.09 4.39
N GLN A 142 -6.95 29.71 3.23
CA GLN A 142 -7.00 30.53 2.00
C GLN A 142 -8.44 30.72 1.49
N ILE A 143 -9.25 29.66 1.48
CA ILE A 143 -10.65 29.72 1.05
C ILE A 143 -11.47 30.60 1.98
N LEU A 144 -11.28 30.48 3.30
CA LEU A 144 -11.96 31.32 4.28
C LEU A 144 -11.56 32.79 4.16
N LYS A 145 -10.38 33.09 3.63
CA LYS A 145 -9.90 34.45 3.31
C LYS A 145 -10.30 34.95 1.92
N GLY A 146 -11.16 34.20 1.21
CA GLY A 146 -11.74 34.60 -0.08
C GLY A 146 -11.03 34.05 -1.32
N ALA A 147 -10.06 33.15 -1.19
CA ALA A 147 -9.48 32.48 -2.36
C ALA A 147 -10.52 31.56 -3.04
N ASN A 148 -10.57 31.60 -4.37
CA ASN A 148 -11.44 30.69 -5.11
C ASN A 148 -10.82 29.27 -5.09
N PRO A 149 -11.54 28.23 -4.63
CA PRO A 149 -11.03 26.85 -4.60
C PRO A 149 -10.54 26.33 -5.96
N GLY A 150 -11.13 26.80 -7.06
CA GLY A 150 -10.76 26.41 -8.42
C GLY A 150 -9.37 26.91 -8.86
N ASP A 151 -8.87 27.96 -8.23
CA ASP A 151 -7.57 28.56 -8.54
C ASP A 151 -6.42 27.97 -7.68
N LEU A 152 -6.78 27.15 -6.67
CA LEU A 152 -5.77 26.53 -5.81
C LEU A 152 -5.09 25.36 -6.53
N PRO A 153 -3.75 25.30 -6.50
CA PRO A 153 -3.02 24.26 -7.22
C PRO A 153 -3.24 22.88 -6.58
N ILE A 154 -3.42 21.84 -7.40
CA ILE A 154 -3.41 20.45 -6.91
C ILE A 154 -2.01 20.13 -6.41
N ARG A 155 -1.89 19.74 -5.14
CA ARG A 155 -0.63 19.31 -4.54
C ARG A 155 -0.63 17.82 -4.31
N TYR A 156 0.45 17.19 -4.72
CA TYR A 156 0.75 15.80 -4.45
C TYR A 156 1.62 15.65 -3.20
N PRO A 157 1.64 14.48 -2.55
CA PRO A 157 2.56 14.21 -1.47
C PRO A 157 4.01 14.47 -1.91
N SER A 158 4.74 15.27 -1.14
CA SER A 158 6.13 15.61 -1.43
C SER A 158 7.10 14.51 -1.00
N ARG A 159 6.68 13.64 -0.07
CA ARG A 159 7.49 12.60 0.53
C ARG A 159 6.68 11.36 0.88
N TYR A 160 7.32 10.21 0.70
CA TYR A 160 6.85 8.90 1.15
C TYR A 160 7.82 8.34 2.17
N TYR A 161 7.29 7.68 3.19
CA TYR A 161 8.06 7.04 4.25
C TYR A 161 8.02 5.53 4.11
N LEU A 162 9.21 4.91 4.15
CA LEU A 162 9.38 3.47 4.23
C LEU A 162 9.44 3.06 5.71
N THR A 163 8.44 2.30 6.16
CA THR A 163 8.46 1.65 7.47
C THR A 163 8.62 0.15 7.29
N LEU A 164 9.57 -0.44 8.00
CA LEU A 164 9.85 -1.88 8.01
C LEU A 164 9.55 -2.45 9.40
N ASN A 165 9.00 -3.67 9.46
CA ASN A 165 8.74 -4.39 10.70
C ASN A 165 9.59 -5.66 10.73
N LYS A 166 10.61 -5.68 11.59
CA LYS A 166 11.56 -6.80 11.72
C LYS A 166 10.93 -8.06 12.32
N THR A 167 9.98 -7.90 13.25
CA THR A 167 9.26 -9.05 13.81
C THR A 167 8.38 -9.72 12.76
N ALA A 168 7.64 -8.92 11.96
CA ALA A 168 6.88 -9.46 10.85
C ALA A 168 7.78 -10.18 9.82
N ALA A 169 8.93 -9.61 9.50
CA ALA A 169 9.90 -10.24 8.60
C ALA A 169 10.39 -11.59 9.15
N ARG A 170 10.81 -11.65 10.43
CA ARG A 170 11.22 -12.89 11.08
C ARG A 170 10.12 -13.96 11.06
N ASN A 171 8.88 -13.59 11.33
CA ASN A 171 7.73 -14.50 11.32
C ASN A 171 7.46 -15.08 9.92
N LEU A 172 7.80 -14.33 8.87
CA LEU A 172 7.72 -14.76 7.48
C LEU A 172 8.97 -15.52 7.01
N GLY A 173 9.99 -15.68 7.85
CA GLY A 173 11.28 -16.26 7.47
C GLY A 173 12.12 -15.34 6.56
N LEU A 174 11.87 -14.04 6.61
CA LEU A 174 12.55 -13.05 5.78
C LEU A 174 13.60 -12.26 6.59
N THR A 175 14.65 -11.88 5.90
CA THR A 175 15.65 -10.91 6.40
C THR A 175 15.72 -9.74 5.43
N PHE A 176 15.51 -8.53 5.92
CA PHE A 176 15.62 -7.35 5.08
C PHE A 176 17.08 -7.12 4.65
N PRO A 177 17.34 -6.94 3.34
CA PRO A 177 18.67 -6.62 2.84
C PRO A 177 19.19 -5.30 3.44
N PRO A 178 20.52 -5.15 3.67
CA PRO A 178 21.11 -3.90 4.16
C PRO A 178 20.70 -2.68 3.34
N ALA A 179 20.64 -2.82 2.02
CA ALA A 179 20.20 -1.75 1.11
C ALA A 179 18.74 -1.31 1.31
N LEU A 180 17.87 -2.16 1.85
CA LEU A 180 16.50 -1.80 2.20
C LEU A 180 16.45 -1.16 3.59
N LEU A 181 17.22 -1.69 4.54
CA LEU A 181 17.32 -1.14 5.89
C LEU A 181 17.87 0.29 5.89
N SER A 182 18.88 0.59 5.04
CA SER A 182 19.45 1.95 4.93
C SER A 182 18.50 2.98 4.32
N LYS A 183 17.47 2.54 3.59
CA LYS A 183 16.44 3.39 2.99
C LYS A 183 15.21 3.56 3.87
N ALA A 184 15.12 2.82 4.97
CA ALA A 184 13.97 2.88 5.86
C ALA A 184 13.99 4.17 6.69
N ASP A 185 12.88 4.89 6.67
CA ASP A 185 12.66 6.05 7.54
C ASP A 185 12.31 5.61 8.95
N ARG A 186 11.70 4.42 9.10
CA ARG A 186 11.32 3.83 10.39
C ARG A 186 11.48 2.32 10.37
N ILE A 187 12.08 1.79 11.43
CA ILE A 187 12.21 0.34 11.65
C ILE A 187 11.51 0.01 12.97
N LEU A 188 10.50 -0.86 12.89
CA LEU A 188 9.83 -1.44 14.04
C LEU A 188 10.57 -2.73 14.45
N PRO A 189 10.56 -3.04 15.77
CA PRO A 189 11.24 -4.22 16.29
C PRO A 189 10.78 -5.53 15.66
#